data_1fc79a7f884734d28b74cbc494fb25e7
#
_entry.id   1fc79a7f884734d28b74cbc494fb25e7
#
_cell.length_a   1.000
_cell.length_b   1.000
_cell.length_c   1.000
_cell.angle_alpha   90.00
_cell.angle_beta   90.00
_cell.angle_gamma   90.00
#
_symmetry.space_group_name_H-M   'P 1'
#
loop_
_entity.id
_entity.type
_entity.pdbx_description
1 polymer ?
#
loop_
_entity_poly.entity_id
_entity_poly.type
_entity_poly.pdbx_seq_one_letter_code
_entity_poly.pdbx_strand_id
1 'polypeptide(L)'
;MLGMKLVRLIEAHSEALSRGLMEQIRKSERTSDFRKIPPKELRLAAAEVYRNLGEWLLQKTESDIAIRFRAIAARRVAEGIGLHQVVWALMLTRDHLLHFLRREAFADNVVALHGELELQQMLNQFFDRAVYYAILGYQEALQQVSPKSDLRRVQELAVSIGLISELSTEPKTLSD
;
A
#
# COMPACT_ATOMS: atom_id res chain seq x y z
N MET A 1 -12.03 -7.79 -25.57
CA MET A 1 -11.19 -6.93 -26.43
C MET A 1 -11.28 -5.44 -26.14
N LEU A 2 -12.41 -4.94 -25.68
CA LEU A 2 -12.53 -3.50 -25.36
C LEU A 2 -11.76 -3.12 -24.09
N GLY A 3 -11.77 -3.96 -23.06
CA GLY A 3 -10.97 -3.76 -21.85
C GLY A 3 -9.49 -3.53 -22.15
N MET A 4 -8.93 -4.23 -23.13
CA MET A 4 -7.54 -4.02 -23.58
C MET A 4 -7.29 -2.67 -24.24
N LYS A 5 -8.28 -2.10 -24.94
CA LYS A 5 -8.15 -0.73 -25.49
C LYS A 5 -8.10 0.30 -24.37
N LEU A 6 -8.92 0.13 -23.35
CA LEU A 6 -8.94 1.00 -22.18
C LEU A 6 -7.66 0.88 -21.34
N VAL A 7 -7.11 -0.33 -21.18
CA VAL A 7 -5.79 -0.54 -20.55
C VAL A 7 -4.71 0.21 -21.32
N ARG A 8 -4.64 0.06 -22.63
CA ARG A 8 -3.68 0.79 -23.48
C ARG A 8 -3.87 2.31 -23.40
N LEU A 9 -5.09 2.77 -23.25
CA LEU A 9 -5.38 4.20 -23.07
C LEU A 9 -4.79 4.71 -21.76
N ILE A 10 -4.94 3.95 -20.65
CA ILE A 10 -4.31 4.28 -19.36
C ILE A 10 -2.79 4.29 -19.50
N GLU A 11 -2.22 3.26 -20.12
CA GLU A 11 -0.77 3.14 -20.32
C GLU A 11 -0.21 4.33 -21.15
N ALA A 12 -0.90 4.71 -22.22
CA ALA A 12 -0.53 5.85 -23.06
C ALA A 12 -0.62 7.19 -22.31
N HIS A 13 -1.52 7.32 -21.32
CA HIS A 13 -1.70 8.54 -20.52
C HIS A 13 -1.03 8.47 -19.14
N SER A 14 -0.17 7.48 -18.91
CA SER A 14 0.46 7.21 -17.60
C SER A 14 1.14 8.43 -16.97
N GLU A 15 1.81 9.25 -17.74
CA GLU A 15 2.49 10.47 -17.26
C GLU A 15 1.48 11.56 -16.83
N ALA A 16 0.41 11.76 -17.59
CA ALA A 16 -0.62 12.73 -17.24
C ALA A 16 -1.42 12.28 -16.01
N LEU A 17 -1.76 10.99 -15.96
CA LEU A 17 -2.45 10.37 -14.82
C LEU A 17 -1.60 10.43 -13.55
N SER A 18 -0.32 10.09 -13.61
CA SER A 18 0.56 10.18 -12.44
C SER A 18 0.71 11.60 -11.92
N ARG A 19 0.75 12.59 -12.80
CA ARG A 19 0.79 14.01 -12.41
C ARG A 19 -0.49 14.44 -11.70
N GLY A 20 -1.66 14.10 -12.26
CA GLY A 20 -2.96 14.40 -11.64
C GLY A 20 -3.15 13.72 -10.29
N LEU A 21 -2.74 12.46 -10.17
CA LEU A 21 -2.75 11.74 -8.90
C LEU A 21 -1.87 12.43 -7.86
N MET A 22 -0.67 12.87 -8.24
CA MET A 22 0.25 13.56 -7.35
C MET A 22 -0.33 14.85 -6.79
N GLU A 23 -1.06 15.61 -7.62
CA GLU A 23 -1.75 16.82 -7.17
C GLU A 23 -2.82 16.48 -6.12
N GLN A 24 -3.58 15.40 -6.31
CA GLN A 24 -4.59 14.95 -5.36
C GLN A 24 -3.98 14.51 -4.04
N ILE A 25 -2.92 13.68 -4.08
CA ILE A 25 -2.22 13.22 -2.88
C ILE A 25 -1.64 14.40 -2.09
N ARG A 26 -1.05 15.39 -2.76
CA ARG A 26 -0.46 16.55 -2.09
C ARG A 26 -1.47 17.53 -1.51
N LYS A 27 -2.66 17.64 -2.11
CA LYS A 27 -3.76 18.49 -1.62
C LYS A 27 -4.56 17.87 -0.47
N SER A 28 -4.55 16.54 -0.36
CA SER A 28 -5.32 15.83 0.65
C SER A 28 -4.64 15.91 2.02
N GLU A 29 -5.38 16.33 3.04
CA GLU A 29 -4.90 16.27 4.44
C GLU A 29 -4.75 14.83 4.95
N ARG A 30 -5.49 13.88 4.37
CA ARG A 30 -5.40 12.45 4.71
C ARG A 30 -4.13 11.78 4.21
N THR A 31 -3.32 12.49 3.42
CA THR A 31 -2.02 12.03 2.90
C THR A 31 -0.93 13.08 3.17
N SER A 32 -1.04 13.83 4.24
CA SER A 32 -0.14 14.94 4.58
C SER A 32 1.32 14.53 4.70
N ASP A 33 1.61 13.32 5.24
CA ASP A 33 2.97 12.82 5.38
C ASP A 33 3.65 12.51 4.03
N PHE A 34 2.88 12.27 2.98
CA PHE A 34 3.43 12.10 1.63
C PHE A 34 4.10 13.36 1.08
N ARG A 35 3.86 14.52 1.69
CA ARG A 35 4.58 15.77 1.37
C ARG A 35 6.07 15.69 1.72
N LYS A 36 6.48 14.77 2.59
CA LYS A 36 7.87 14.50 2.95
C LYS A 36 8.65 13.79 1.83
N ILE A 37 7.94 13.09 0.93
CA ILE A 37 8.55 12.35 -0.18
C ILE A 37 8.74 13.30 -1.37
N PRO A 38 9.90 13.24 -2.05
CA PRO A 38 10.13 14.04 -3.27
C PRO A 38 9.04 13.77 -4.32
N PRO A 39 8.41 14.82 -4.90
CA PRO A 39 7.31 14.65 -5.86
C PRO A 39 7.68 13.80 -7.07
N LYS A 40 8.94 13.91 -7.53
CA LYS A 40 9.45 13.12 -8.65
C LYS A 40 9.42 11.63 -8.38
N GLU A 41 9.76 11.23 -7.18
CA GLU A 41 9.80 9.82 -6.78
C GLU A 41 8.42 9.20 -6.77
N LEU A 42 7.45 9.84 -6.11
CA LEU A 42 6.07 9.37 -6.08
C LEU A 42 5.46 9.31 -7.49
N ARG A 43 5.72 10.34 -8.31
CA ARG A 43 5.25 10.37 -9.68
C ARG A 43 5.79 9.21 -10.50
N LEU A 44 7.08 8.90 -10.39
CA LEU A 44 7.70 7.79 -11.09
C LEU A 44 7.11 6.44 -10.65
N ALA A 45 6.86 6.25 -9.35
CA ALA A 45 6.25 5.04 -8.83
C ALA A 45 4.81 4.86 -9.35
N ALA A 46 4.00 5.92 -9.40
CA ALA A 46 2.65 5.88 -9.95
C ALA A 46 2.67 5.65 -11.47
N ALA A 47 3.53 6.36 -12.19
CA ALA A 47 3.66 6.23 -13.64
C ALA A 47 4.09 4.81 -14.05
N GLU A 48 4.93 4.16 -13.27
CA GLU A 48 5.36 2.78 -13.53
C GLU A 48 4.19 1.80 -13.42
N VAL A 49 3.34 1.92 -12.39
CA VAL A 49 2.13 1.08 -12.27
C VAL A 49 1.19 1.32 -13.46
N TYR A 50 0.94 2.57 -13.81
CA TYR A 50 0.02 2.90 -14.90
C TYR A 50 0.56 2.46 -16.28
N ARG A 51 1.86 2.61 -16.51
CA ARG A 51 2.51 2.21 -17.78
C ARG A 51 2.50 0.71 -18.01
N ASN A 52 2.51 -0.07 -16.95
CA ASN A 52 2.53 -1.54 -17.00
C ASN A 52 1.21 -2.16 -16.53
N LEU A 53 0.11 -1.40 -16.59
CA LEU A 53 -1.16 -1.84 -16.01
C LEU A 53 -1.67 -3.15 -16.61
N GLY A 54 -1.53 -3.32 -17.91
CA GLY A 54 -1.92 -4.57 -18.58
C GLY A 54 -1.15 -5.78 -18.06
N GLU A 55 0.13 -5.62 -17.79
CA GLU A 55 0.95 -6.67 -17.17
C GLU A 55 0.46 -7.00 -15.75
N TRP A 56 0.19 -5.97 -14.93
CA TRP A 56 -0.32 -6.14 -13.58
C TRP A 56 -1.69 -6.81 -13.51
N LEU A 57 -2.58 -6.52 -14.45
CA LEU A 57 -3.94 -7.07 -14.45
C LEU A 57 -4.02 -8.48 -15.06
N LEU A 58 -3.14 -8.82 -16.01
CA LEU A 58 -3.30 -10.01 -16.84
C LEU A 58 -2.19 -11.05 -16.71
N GLN A 59 -0.99 -10.66 -16.29
CA GLN A 59 0.19 -11.53 -16.30
C GLN A 59 0.80 -11.74 -14.91
N LYS A 60 0.76 -10.73 -14.05
CA LYS A 60 1.30 -10.82 -12.69
C LYS A 60 0.46 -11.72 -11.81
N THR A 61 1.15 -12.51 -11.02
CA THR A 61 0.53 -13.40 -10.03
C THR A 61 0.20 -12.63 -8.75
N GLU A 62 -0.59 -13.24 -7.89
CA GLU A 62 -0.85 -12.70 -6.55
C GLU A 62 0.44 -12.55 -5.73
N SER A 63 1.40 -13.46 -5.91
CA SER A 63 2.72 -13.38 -5.27
C SER A 63 3.49 -12.13 -5.71
N ASP A 64 3.43 -11.75 -6.99
CA ASP A 64 4.07 -10.52 -7.48
C ASP A 64 3.47 -9.27 -6.85
N ILE A 65 2.13 -9.23 -6.73
CA ILE A 65 1.40 -8.16 -6.07
C ILE A 65 1.81 -8.09 -4.58
N ALA A 66 1.84 -9.24 -3.91
CA ALA A 66 2.24 -9.34 -2.50
C ALA A 66 3.66 -8.80 -2.26
N ILE A 67 4.63 -9.25 -3.04
CA ILE A 67 6.04 -8.82 -2.94
C ILE A 67 6.13 -7.31 -3.13
N ARG A 68 5.50 -6.77 -4.16
CA ARG A 68 5.58 -5.35 -4.49
C ARG A 68 4.97 -4.47 -3.40
N PHE A 69 3.74 -4.76 -2.98
CA PHE A 69 3.03 -3.88 -2.06
C PHE A 69 3.52 -4.00 -0.62
N ARG A 70 4.05 -5.15 -0.21
CA ARG A 70 4.80 -5.28 1.05
C ARG A 70 6.07 -4.43 1.03
N ALA A 71 6.84 -4.45 -0.06
CA ALA A 71 8.05 -3.62 -0.19
C ALA A 71 7.73 -2.12 -0.17
N ILE A 72 6.67 -1.69 -0.87
CA ILE A 72 6.20 -0.30 -0.83
C ILE A 72 5.84 0.10 0.60
N ALA A 73 5.07 -0.73 1.30
CA ALA A 73 4.64 -0.45 2.67
C ALA A 73 5.81 -0.39 3.66
N ALA A 74 6.76 -1.31 3.57
CA ALA A 74 7.97 -1.30 4.40
C ALA A 74 8.78 0.00 4.20
N ARG A 75 8.88 0.47 2.96
CA ARG A 75 9.50 1.76 2.66
C ARG A 75 8.75 2.92 3.30
N ARG A 76 7.41 2.91 3.30
CA ARG A 76 6.58 3.95 3.94
C ARG A 76 6.78 3.97 5.47
N VAL A 77 6.97 2.82 6.10
CA VAL A 77 7.36 2.75 7.52
C VAL A 77 8.69 3.46 7.76
N ALA A 78 9.71 3.18 6.94
CA ALA A 78 11.02 3.82 7.05
C ALA A 78 10.97 5.35 6.85
N GLU A 79 10.04 5.84 6.04
CA GLU A 79 9.79 7.26 5.78
C GLU A 79 8.89 7.93 6.84
N GLY A 80 8.40 7.18 7.83
CA GLY A 80 7.53 7.68 8.90
C GLY A 80 6.13 8.06 8.43
N ILE A 81 5.62 7.40 7.38
CA ILE A 81 4.28 7.62 6.85
C ILE A 81 3.30 6.67 7.52
N GLY A 82 2.23 7.19 8.09
CA GLY A 82 1.23 6.39 8.79
C GLY A 82 0.46 5.42 7.87
N LEU A 83 0.13 4.22 8.39
CA LEU A 83 -0.58 3.18 7.63
C LEU A 83 -1.88 3.69 6.96
N HIS A 84 -2.67 4.46 7.71
CA HIS A 84 -3.92 5.02 7.20
C HIS A 84 -3.71 5.92 5.98
N GLN A 85 -2.58 6.63 5.91
CA GLN A 85 -2.21 7.46 4.77
C GLN A 85 -1.78 6.62 3.56
N VAL A 86 -1.07 5.51 3.80
CA VAL A 86 -0.69 4.55 2.74
C VAL A 86 -1.95 3.95 2.11
N VAL A 87 -2.88 3.49 2.93
CA VAL A 87 -4.16 2.94 2.46
C VAL A 87 -4.95 3.99 1.69
N TRP A 88 -5.04 5.22 2.22
CA TRP A 88 -5.75 6.30 1.55
C TRP A 88 -5.13 6.66 0.19
N ALA A 89 -3.81 6.67 0.08
CA ALA A 89 -3.12 6.92 -1.19
C ALA A 89 -3.43 5.84 -2.25
N LEU A 90 -3.52 4.56 -1.85
CA LEU A 90 -3.93 3.46 -2.74
C LEU A 90 -5.39 3.62 -3.19
N MET A 91 -6.30 4.01 -2.28
CA MET A 91 -7.70 4.31 -2.62
C MET A 91 -7.80 5.48 -3.60
N LEU A 92 -7.08 6.57 -3.37
CA LEU A 92 -7.02 7.71 -4.30
C LEU A 92 -6.49 7.28 -5.68
N THR A 93 -5.49 6.40 -5.72
CA THR A 93 -4.94 5.88 -6.98
C THR A 93 -5.98 5.12 -7.78
N ARG A 94 -6.74 4.24 -7.12
CA ARG A 94 -7.86 3.51 -7.75
C ARG A 94 -8.93 4.47 -8.24
N ASP A 95 -9.38 5.36 -7.39
CA ASP A 95 -10.49 6.27 -7.70
C ASP A 95 -10.12 7.23 -8.83
N HIS A 96 -8.86 7.66 -8.89
CA HIS A 96 -8.33 8.48 -9.98
C HIS A 96 -8.39 7.75 -11.32
N LEU A 97 -8.00 6.46 -11.36
CA LEU A 97 -8.13 5.63 -12.56
C LEU A 97 -9.58 5.41 -12.98
N LEU A 98 -10.45 5.07 -12.02
CA LEU A 98 -11.87 4.87 -12.31
C LEU A 98 -12.54 6.14 -12.81
N HIS A 99 -12.16 7.30 -12.27
CA HIS A 99 -12.64 8.59 -12.76
C HIS A 99 -12.18 8.87 -14.20
N PHE A 100 -10.91 8.61 -14.51
CA PHE A 100 -10.38 8.74 -15.86
C PHE A 100 -11.14 7.83 -16.83
N LEU A 101 -11.35 6.55 -16.50
CA LEU A 101 -12.09 5.62 -17.33
C LEU A 101 -13.52 6.11 -17.62
N ARG A 102 -14.25 6.57 -16.60
CA ARG A 102 -15.62 7.09 -16.76
C ARG A 102 -15.68 8.30 -17.69
N ARG A 103 -14.64 9.12 -17.70
CA ARG A 103 -14.59 10.32 -18.54
C ARG A 103 -14.23 10.00 -19.98
N GLU A 104 -13.34 9.03 -20.19
CA GLU A 104 -12.83 8.66 -21.53
C GLU A 104 -13.62 7.52 -22.19
N ALA A 105 -14.33 6.73 -21.38
CA ALA A 105 -15.15 5.62 -21.89
C ALA A 105 -16.51 6.14 -22.33
N PHE A 106 -16.66 6.43 -23.61
CA PHE A 106 -17.97 6.57 -24.24
C PHE A 106 -18.43 5.19 -24.69
N ALA A 107 -19.29 4.54 -23.88
CA ALA A 107 -19.89 3.27 -24.23
C ALA A 107 -21.02 3.50 -25.26
N ASP A 108 -20.67 3.48 -26.54
CA ASP A 108 -21.64 3.65 -27.63
C ASP A 108 -22.55 2.42 -27.85
N ASN A 109 -22.24 1.30 -27.19
CA ASN A 109 -22.99 0.06 -27.31
C ASN A 109 -22.79 -0.88 -26.09
N VAL A 110 -23.65 -1.92 -26.00
CA VAL A 110 -23.66 -2.90 -24.90
C VAL A 110 -22.32 -3.64 -24.75
N VAL A 111 -21.62 -3.93 -25.84
CA VAL A 111 -20.33 -4.64 -25.82
C VAL A 111 -19.25 -3.74 -25.21
N ALA A 112 -19.29 -2.45 -25.52
CA ALA A 112 -18.39 -1.46 -24.94
C ALA A 112 -18.61 -1.34 -23.42
N LEU A 113 -19.85 -1.27 -22.99
CA LEU A 113 -20.23 -1.21 -21.58
C LEU A 113 -19.75 -2.46 -20.82
N HIS A 114 -19.92 -3.66 -21.41
CA HIS A 114 -19.46 -4.91 -20.76
C HIS A 114 -17.94 -4.93 -20.55
N GLY A 115 -17.16 -4.52 -21.54
CA GLY A 115 -15.70 -4.45 -21.42
C GLY A 115 -15.22 -3.41 -20.40
N GLU A 116 -15.97 -2.32 -20.21
CA GLU A 116 -15.70 -1.32 -19.17
C GLU A 116 -15.96 -1.89 -17.77
N LEU A 117 -17.09 -2.57 -17.56
CA LEU A 117 -17.43 -3.21 -16.30
C LEU A 117 -16.41 -4.30 -15.91
N GLU A 118 -15.98 -5.11 -16.87
CA GLU A 118 -14.95 -6.12 -16.68
C GLU A 118 -13.63 -5.50 -16.22
N LEU A 119 -13.18 -4.43 -16.89
CA LEU A 119 -11.96 -3.71 -16.48
C LEU A 119 -12.12 -3.08 -15.11
N GLN A 120 -13.25 -2.47 -14.78
CA GLN A 120 -13.50 -1.94 -13.44
C GLN A 120 -13.40 -3.02 -12.37
N GLN A 121 -13.94 -4.21 -12.63
CA GLN A 121 -13.86 -5.34 -11.71
C GLN A 121 -12.41 -5.79 -11.51
N MET A 122 -11.63 -5.93 -12.58
CA MET A 122 -10.21 -6.29 -12.49
C MET A 122 -9.40 -5.25 -11.70
N LEU A 123 -9.65 -3.96 -11.92
CA LEU A 123 -9.01 -2.88 -11.18
C LEU A 123 -9.35 -2.93 -9.69
N ASN A 124 -10.62 -3.11 -9.35
CA ASN A 124 -11.03 -3.23 -7.96
C ASN A 124 -10.34 -4.42 -7.28
N GLN A 125 -10.33 -5.60 -7.89
CA GLN A 125 -9.64 -6.78 -7.35
C GLN A 125 -8.14 -6.55 -7.17
N PHE A 126 -7.49 -5.90 -8.14
CA PHE A 126 -6.07 -5.56 -8.05
C PHE A 126 -5.79 -4.64 -6.85
N PHE A 127 -6.56 -3.55 -6.72
CA PHE A 127 -6.36 -2.60 -5.62
C PHE A 127 -6.74 -3.15 -4.25
N ASP A 128 -7.74 -4.01 -4.16
CA ASP A 128 -8.10 -4.69 -2.90
C ASP A 128 -6.94 -5.57 -2.41
N ARG A 129 -6.30 -6.33 -3.31
CA ARG A 129 -5.08 -7.10 -3.00
C ARG A 129 -3.91 -6.19 -2.65
N ALA A 130 -3.71 -5.10 -3.39
CA ALA A 130 -2.68 -4.12 -3.11
C ALA A 130 -2.79 -3.52 -1.71
N VAL A 131 -4.00 -3.15 -1.29
CA VAL A 131 -4.30 -2.65 0.06
C VAL A 131 -4.03 -3.73 1.10
N TYR A 132 -4.51 -4.96 0.89
CA TYR A 132 -4.29 -6.07 1.81
C TYR A 132 -2.80 -6.33 2.07
N TYR A 133 -2.00 -6.46 1.00
CA TYR A 133 -0.57 -6.72 1.13
C TYR A 133 0.22 -5.51 1.62
N ALA A 134 -0.25 -4.29 1.36
CA ALA A 134 0.35 -3.09 1.97
C ALA A 134 0.14 -3.07 3.49
N ILE A 135 -1.04 -3.45 3.98
CA ILE A 135 -1.31 -3.54 5.42
C ILE A 135 -0.40 -4.59 6.07
N LEU A 136 -0.31 -5.80 5.48
CA LEU A 136 0.56 -6.85 6.00
C LEU A 136 2.03 -6.41 6.03
N GLY A 137 2.55 -5.89 4.92
CA GLY A 137 3.93 -5.45 4.84
C GLY A 137 4.26 -4.29 5.79
N TYR A 138 3.30 -3.41 6.03
CA TYR A 138 3.44 -2.34 7.00
C TYR A 138 3.57 -2.88 8.43
N GLN A 139 2.71 -3.83 8.81
CA GLN A 139 2.75 -4.47 10.13
C GLN A 139 4.04 -5.26 10.34
N GLU A 140 4.47 -6.04 9.35
CA GLU A 140 5.73 -6.79 9.37
C GLU A 140 6.94 -5.85 9.54
N ALA A 141 6.97 -4.73 8.82
CA ALA A 141 8.05 -3.75 8.92
C ALA A 141 8.09 -3.07 10.29
N LEU A 142 6.94 -2.72 10.88
CA LEU A 142 6.87 -2.18 12.23
C LEU A 142 7.44 -3.15 13.28
N GLN A 143 7.10 -4.44 13.17
CA GLN A 143 7.61 -5.46 14.08
C GLN A 143 9.13 -5.60 13.98
N GLN A 144 9.72 -5.41 12.80
CA GLN A 144 11.18 -5.45 12.62
C GLN A 144 11.88 -4.24 13.21
N VAL A 145 11.23 -3.08 13.25
CA VAL A 145 11.79 -1.83 13.83
C VAL A 145 11.66 -1.83 15.36
N SER A 146 10.64 -2.50 15.92
CA SER A 146 10.32 -2.50 17.37
C SER A 146 10.61 -3.79 18.16
N PRO A 147 11.49 -4.71 17.80
CA PRO A 147 11.54 -6.00 18.51
C PRO A 147 12.21 -5.97 19.88
N LYS A 148 12.89 -4.90 20.27
CA LYS A 148 13.69 -4.87 21.51
C LYS A 148 13.35 -3.74 22.49
N SER A 149 12.72 -2.67 22.08
CA SER A 149 12.41 -1.54 22.96
C SER A 149 11.13 -1.75 23.77
N ASP A 150 10.13 -2.39 23.18
CA ASP A 150 8.82 -2.52 23.83
C ASP A 150 8.79 -3.63 24.88
N LEU A 151 9.46 -4.77 24.63
CA LEU A 151 9.61 -5.83 25.62
C LEU A 151 10.44 -5.37 26.83
N ARG A 152 11.51 -4.61 26.60
CA ARG A 152 12.29 -3.98 27.69
C ARG A 152 11.47 -2.96 28.46
N ARG A 153 10.75 -2.06 27.78
CA ARG A 153 9.87 -1.09 28.43
C ARG A 153 8.74 -1.73 29.20
N VAL A 154 8.11 -2.78 28.66
CA VAL A 154 7.06 -3.54 29.35
C VAL A 154 7.65 -4.27 30.56
N GLN A 155 8.84 -4.85 30.47
CA GLN A 155 9.54 -5.46 31.61
C GLN A 155 9.94 -4.42 32.64
N GLU A 156 10.51 -3.30 32.25
CA GLU A 156 10.87 -2.18 33.15
C GLU A 156 9.63 -1.60 33.83
N LEU A 157 8.53 -1.43 33.11
CA LEU A 157 7.24 -1.02 33.68
C LEU A 157 6.68 -2.08 34.65
N ALA A 158 6.70 -3.35 34.26
CA ALA A 158 6.19 -4.45 35.07
C ALA A 158 7.00 -4.59 36.39
N VAL A 159 8.31 -4.34 36.37
CA VAL A 159 9.18 -4.28 37.55
C VAL A 159 8.84 -3.05 38.37
N SER A 160 8.70 -1.87 37.76
CA SER A 160 8.44 -0.61 38.46
C SER A 160 7.07 -0.56 39.17
N ILE A 161 6.06 -1.27 38.65
CA ILE A 161 4.72 -1.37 39.26
C ILE A 161 4.57 -2.61 40.17
N GLY A 162 5.67 -3.35 40.41
CA GLY A 162 5.66 -4.49 41.34
C GLY A 162 4.86 -5.71 40.88
N LEU A 163 4.52 -5.83 39.59
CA LEU A 163 3.79 -6.96 39.01
C LEU A 163 4.66 -8.21 38.82
N ILE A 164 5.99 -8.06 38.79
CA ILE A 164 6.96 -9.16 38.77
C ILE A 164 7.94 -8.91 39.91
N SER A 165 7.81 -9.67 41.00
CA SER A 165 8.85 -9.76 42.00
C SER A 165 10.02 -10.55 41.41
N GLU A 166 11.24 -10.10 41.63
CA GLU A 166 12.46 -10.80 41.24
C GLU A 166 12.36 -12.26 41.64
N LEU A 167 12.37 -13.15 40.67
CA LEU A 167 12.62 -14.58 40.91
C LEU A 167 14.10 -14.71 41.29
N SER A 168 14.40 -14.52 42.58
CA SER A 168 15.67 -14.90 43.20
C SER A 168 15.80 -16.40 43.08
N THR A 169 16.52 -16.86 42.08
CA THR A 169 17.09 -18.20 42.08
C THR A 169 18.34 -18.21 42.97
N GLU A 170 18.14 -18.42 44.25
CA GLU A 170 19.22 -18.96 45.08
C GLU A 170 19.29 -20.46 44.86
N PRO A 171 20.44 -21.02 44.48
CA PRO A 171 20.63 -22.47 44.49
C PRO A 171 20.82 -22.89 45.99
N LYS A 172 19.85 -23.64 46.54
CA LYS A 172 20.05 -24.37 47.79
C LYS A 172 21.13 -25.42 47.56
N THR A 173 22.31 -25.15 48.07
CA THR A 173 23.33 -26.16 48.36
C THR A 173 22.77 -27.11 49.39
N LEU A 174 22.52 -28.36 49.02
CA LEU A 174 22.34 -29.49 49.92
C LEU A 174 23.75 -29.94 50.35
N SER A 175 24.08 -29.63 51.61
CA SER A 175 25.15 -30.31 52.34
C SER A 175 24.48 -31.33 53.25
N ASP A 176 25.10 -32.51 53.27
CA ASP A 176 24.96 -33.70 54.13
C ASP A 176 23.87 -34.70 53.77
#